data_41bb9874384d700d336afbbcfad7ad27
#
_entry.id   41bb9874384d700d336afbbcfad7ad27
#
_cell.length_a   1.000
_cell.length_b   1.000
_cell.length_c   1.000
_cell.angle_alpha   90.00
_cell.angle_beta   90.00
_cell.angle_gamma   90.00
#
_symmetry.space_group_name_H-M   'P 1'
#
loop_
_entity.id
_entity.type
_entity.pdbx_description
1 polymer ?
#
loop_
_entity_poly.entity_id
_entity_poly.type
_entity_poly.pdbx_seq_one_letter_code
_entity_poly.pdbx_strand_id
1 'polypeptide(L)'
;TLCVTPDNEAGLESFDDMAAALQDGSILMAMGNSDVPVGQYTQRILEYYGLNEEELAASGVISYGSNVKEVATQIAEGSVDCGVIYCTDAYSEGLNIVDYATADMCGQVIYPAAVLKTAAHPEEAQAFLDYLQTDECMAVFEEVGFSGVE
;
A
#
# COMPACT_ATOMS: atom_id res chain seq x y z
N THR A 1 3.29 0.64 -1.30
CA THR A 1 3.99 1.63 -2.13
C THR A 1 3.71 3.04 -1.65
N LEU A 2 4.66 3.96 -1.87
CA LEU A 2 4.47 5.41 -1.75
C LEU A 2 3.98 5.93 -3.10
N CYS A 3 2.80 6.52 -3.10
CA CYS A 3 2.21 7.19 -4.25
C CYS A 3 2.16 8.70 -4.03
N VAL A 4 2.35 9.44 -5.10
CA VAL A 4 2.29 10.90 -5.14
C VAL A 4 1.22 11.37 -6.12
N THR A 5 0.84 12.63 -6.00
CA THR A 5 -0.07 13.28 -6.95
C THR A 5 0.50 13.29 -8.37
N PRO A 6 -0.33 13.46 -9.42
CA PRO A 6 0.14 13.44 -10.80
C PRO A 6 1.26 14.46 -11.08
N ASP A 7 1.19 15.62 -10.46
CA ASP A 7 2.16 16.71 -10.67
C ASP A 7 3.36 16.63 -9.71
N ASN A 8 3.25 15.84 -8.63
CA ASN A 8 4.28 15.69 -7.58
C ASN A 8 4.95 17.04 -7.19
N GLU A 9 4.14 18.04 -6.88
CA GLU A 9 4.66 19.38 -6.55
C GLU A 9 5.56 19.39 -5.31
N ALA A 10 5.35 18.43 -4.39
CA ALA A 10 6.21 18.24 -3.21
C ALA A 10 7.59 17.66 -3.56
N GLY A 11 7.79 17.12 -4.77
CA GLY A 11 9.06 16.58 -5.24
C GLY A 11 9.54 15.34 -4.48
N LEU A 12 8.61 14.53 -3.98
CA LEU A 12 8.93 13.30 -3.23
C LEU A 12 9.41 12.20 -4.20
N GLU A 13 10.54 11.59 -3.92
CA GLU A 13 11.12 10.51 -4.70
C GLU A 13 11.28 9.20 -3.89
N SER A 14 11.16 9.28 -2.56
CA SER A 14 11.41 8.16 -1.65
C SER A 14 10.61 8.25 -0.35
N PHE A 15 10.55 7.13 0.39
CA PHE A 15 10.06 7.14 1.78
C PHE A 15 10.91 8.00 2.71
N ASP A 16 12.21 8.16 2.43
CA ASP A 16 13.09 9.05 3.20
C ASP A 16 12.67 10.51 3.04
N ASP A 17 12.34 10.94 1.82
CA ASP A 17 11.82 12.29 1.54
C ASP A 17 10.49 12.52 2.23
N MET A 18 9.58 11.54 2.13
CA MET A 18 8.27 11.57 2.79
C MET A 18 8.45 11.74 4.31
N ALA A 19 9.33 10.95 4.93
CA ALA A 19 9.55 10.99 6.38
C ALA A 19 10.10 12.36 6.83
N ALA A 20 11.06 12.92 6.09
CA ALA A 20 11.62 14.25 6.35
C ALA A 20 10.55 15.34 6.22
N ALA A 21 9.74 15.29 5.15
CA ALA A 21 8.70 16.27 4.87
C ALA A 21 7.51 16.19 5.86
N LEU A 22 7.17 15.00 6.36
CA LEU A 22 6.21 14.85 7.45
C LEU A 22 6.71 15.42 8.76
N GLN A 23 8.00 15.23 9.06
CA GLN A 23 8.62 15.73 10.28
C GLN A 23 8.67 17.26 10.33
N ASP A 24 8.91 17.92 9.21
CA ASP A 24 8.93 19.37 9.13
C ASP A 24 7.54 20.00 8.83
N GLY A 25 6.53 19.17 8.57
CA GLY A 25 5.15 19.58 8.34
C GLY A 25 4.90 20.21 6.98
N SER A 26 5.75 19.95 5.99
CA SER A 26 5.66 20.56 4.65
C SER A 26 4.73 19.83 3.68
N ILE A 27 4.25 18.62 4.02
CA ILE A 27 3.32 17.83 3.21
C ILE A 27 2.10 17.36 4.01
N LEU A 28 1.04 17.02 3.30
CA LEU A 28 -0.12 16.31 3.80
C LEU A 28 -0.14 14.89 3.19
N MET A 29 -0.16 13.86 4.04
CA MET A 29 -0.18 12.46 3.62
C MET A 29 -1.54 11.82 3.88
N ALA A 30 -2.06 11.06 2.92
CA ALA A 30 -3.20 10.17 3.13
C ALA A 30 -2.75 8.77 3.58
N MET A 31 -3.43 8.18 4.56
CA MET A 31 -3.24 6.80 4.98
C MET A 31 -4.56 6.14 5.40
N GLY A 32 -4.60 4.81 5.35
CA GLY A 32 -5.72 4.07 5.96
C GLY A 32 -5.74 4.27 7.48
N ASN A 33 -6.94 4.30 8.07
CA ASN A 33 -7.05 4.29 9.52
C ASN A 33 -6.63 2.93 10.11
N SER A 34 -6.54 2.79 11.44
CA SER A 34 -6.08 1.59 12.13
C SER A 34 -6.91 0.32 11.85
N ASP A 35 -8.17 0.47 11.40
CA ASP A 35 -9.04 -0.65 11.08
C ASP A 35 -8.81 -1.19 9.64
N VAL A 36 -8.05 -0.46 8.84
CA VAL A 36 -7.72 -0.82 7.46
C VAL A 36 -6.33 -1.47 7.43
N PRO A 37 -6.16 -2.67 6.83
CA PRO A 37 -4.86 -3.36 6.81
C PRO A 37 -3.72 -2.50 6.25
N VAL A 38 -3.96 -1.73 5.18
CA VAL A 38 -2.93 -0.82 4.64
C VAL A 38 -2.53 0.27 5.63
N GLY A 39 -3.45 0.71 6.50
CA GLY A 39 -3.15 1.65 7.58
C GLY A 39 -2.15 1.06 8.58
N GLN A 40 -2.32 -0.22 8.95
CA GLN A 40 -1.40 -0.91 9.87
C GLN A 40 0.01 -1.06 9.27
N TYR A 41 0.14 -1.27 7.96
CA TYR A 41 1.44 -1.25 7.29
C TYR A 41 2.05 0.16 7.30
N THR A 42 1.22 1.18 7.05
CA THR A 42 1.67 2.58 7.10
C THR A 42 2.15 2.97 8.49
N GLN A 43 1.46 2.56 9.55
CA GLN A 43 1.90 2.76 10.93
C GLN A 43 3.30 2.20 11.18
N ARG A 44 3.57 0.97 10.71
CA ARG A 44 4.91 0.36 10.82
C ARG A 44 5.98 1.15 10.06
N ILE A 45 5.63 1.68 8.88
CA ILE A 45 6.55 2.55 8.11
C ILE A 45 6.87 3.81 8.91
N LEU A 46 5.86 4.46 9.49
CA LEU A 46 6.08 5.63 10.35
C LEU A 46 6.97 5.29 11.55
N GLU A 47 6.70 4.16 12.23
CA GLU A 47 7.51 3.66 13.34
C GLU A 47 8.97 3.39 12.92
N TYR A 48 9.20 2.81 11.72
CA TYR A 48 10.54 2.56 11.19
C TYR A 48 11.34 3.87 11.06
N TYR A 49 10.70 4.96 10.69
CA TYR A 49 11.31 6.30 10.62
C TYR A 49 11.31 7.04 11.96
N GLY A 50 10.83 6.43 13.02
CA GLY A 50 10.74 7.06 14.35
C GLY A 50 9.71 8.18 14.44
N LEU A 51 8.72 8.18 13.53
CA LEU A 51 7.62 9.14 13.50
C LEU A 51 6.46 8.65 14.36
N ASN A 52 5.85 9.57 15.11
CA ASN A 52 4.68 9.29 15.92
C ASN A 52 3.40 9.69 15.17
N GLU A 53 2.56 8.71 14.82
CA GLU A 53 1.31 8.96 14.09
C GLU A 53 0.37 9.94 14.81
N GLU A 54 0.23 9.82 16.15
CA GLU A 54 -0.67 10.70 16.92
C GLU A 54 -0.19 12.16 16.88
N GLU A 55 1.13 12.38 16.95
CA GLU A 55 1.73 13.72 16.84
C GLU A 55 1.55 14.29 15.43
N LEU A 56 1.76 13.49 14.39
CA LEU A 56 1.53 13.88 13.00
C LEU A 56 0.06 14.21 12.74
N ALA A 57 -0.87 13.38 13.24
CA ALA A 57 -2.30 13.65 13.14
C ALA A 57 -2.69 14.93 13.88
N ALA A 58 -2.15 15.16 15.07
CA ALA A 58 -2.39 16.37 15.86
C ALA A 58 -1.85 17.64 15.17
N SER A 59 -0.76 17.53 14.41
CA SER A 59 -0.20 18.64 13.61
C SER A 59 -0.98 18.88 12.31
N GLY A 60 -1.90 17.96 11.93
CA GLY A 60 -2.76 18.12 10.76
C GLY A 60 -2.12 17.69 9.44
N VAL A 61 -1.01 16.94 9.48
CA VAL A 61 -0.30 16.46 8.28
C VAL A 61 -0.73 15.04 7.83
N ILE A 62 -1.72 14.44 8.52
CA ILE A 62 -2.30 13.15 8.17
C ILE A 62 -3.79 13.30 7.82
N SER A 63 -4.19 12.74 6.69
CA SER A 63 -5.58 12.53 6.29
C SER A 63 -5.90 11.04 6.30
N TYR A 64 -6.99 10.66 6.96
CA TYR A 64 -7.37 9.25 7.07
C TYR A 64 -8.42 8.86 6.03
N GLY A 65 -8.22 7.66 5.42
CA GLY A 65 -9.25 6.96 4.64
C GLY A 65 -9.81 5.77 5.42
N SER A 66 -11.10 5.51 5.28
CA SER A 66 -11.76 4.33 5.87
C SER A 66 -11.54 3.05 5.07
N ASN A 67 -10.92 3.15 3.91
CA ASN A 67 -10.52 2.06 3.03
C ASN A 67 -9.42 2.56 2.06
N VAL A 68 -8.76 1.60 1.38
CA VAL A 68 -7.66 1.91 0.45
C VAL A 68 -8.09 2.79 -0.72
N LYS A 69 -9.34 2.65 -1.18
CA LYS A 69 -9.86 3.43 -2.30
C LYS A 69 -10.02 4.92 -1.95
N GLU A 70 -10.43 5.24 -0.73
CA GLU A 70 -10.48 6.63 -0.27
C GLU A 70 -9.09 7.26 -0.22
N VAL A 71 -8.07 6.51 0.23
CA VAL A 71 -6.67 6.96 0.19
C VAL A 71 -6.23 7.23 -1.24
N ALA A 72 -6.47 6.29 -2.16
CA ALA A 72 -6.14 6.45 -3.58
C ALA A 72 -6.85 7.65 -4.21
N THR A 73 -8.12 7.87 -3.89
CA THR A 73 -8.89 9.01 -4.39
C THR A 73 -8.30 10.35 -3.92
N GLN A 74 -7.91 10.46 -2.63
CA GLN A 74 -7.30 11.67 -2.11
C GLN A 74 -6.00 12.03 -2.85
N ILE A 75 -5.19 11.03 -3.19
CA ILE A 75 -3.95 11.22 -3.97
C ILE A 75 -4.29 11.65 -5.41
N ALA A 76 -5.22 10.94 -6.06
CA ALA A 76 -5.61 11.21 -7.45
C ALA A 76 -6.19 12.61 -7.65
N GLU A 77 -6.96 13.09 -6.67
CA GLU A 77 -7.60 14.42 -6.70
C GLU A 77 -6.68 15.55 -6.22
N GLY A 78 -5.48 15.24 -5.75
CA GLY A 78 -4.54 16.24 -5.24
C GLY A 78 -4.99 16.92 -3.94
N SER A 79 -5.84 16.26 -3.15
CA SER A 79 -6.24 16.77 -1.83
C SER A 79 -5.19 16.51 -0.75
N VAL A 80 -4.18 15.71 -1.06
CA VAL A 80 -2.98 15.42 -0.28
C VAL A 80 -1.78 15.39 -1.24
N ASP A 81 -0.56 15.44 -0.71
CA ASP A 81 0.67 15.40 -1.53
C ASP A 81 1.08 13.96 -1.85
N CYS A 82 0.86 13.04 -0.93
CA CYS A 82 1.21 11.63 -1.08
C CYS A 82 0.31 10.71 -0.24
N GLY A 83 0.50 9.40 -0.42
CA GLY A 83 -0.15 8.40 0.42
C GLY A 83 0.46 7.02 0.24
N VAL A 84 0.15 6.14 1.20
CA VAL A 84 0.63 4.74 1.20
C VAL A 84 -0.52 3.80 0.90
N ILE A 85 -0.41 3.07 -0.20
CA ILE A 85 -1.39 2.07 -0.66
C ILE A 85 -0.67 0.82 -1.19
N TYR A 86 -1.42 -0.20 -1.58
CA TYR A 86 -0.84 -1.36 -2.27
C TYR A 86 -0.49 -1.01 -3.72
N CYS A 87 0.55 -1.64 -4.27
CA CYS A 87 0.93 -1.45 -5.67
C CYS A 87 -0.17 -1.85 -6.65
N THR A 88 -0.97 -2.86 -6.30
CA THR A 88 -2.12 -3.29 -7.11
C THR A 88 -3.22 -2.23 -7.19
N ASP A 89 -3.48 -1.50 -6.10
CA ASP A 89 -4.43 -0.40 -6.09
C ASP A 89 -3.87 0.81 -6.87
N ALA A 90 -2.59 1.10 -6.69
CA ALA A 90 -1.92 2.16 -7.45
C ALA A 90 -1.96 1.90 -8.96
N TYR A 91 -1.69 0.64 -9.37
CA TYR A 91 -1.80 0.22 -10.76
C TYR A 91 -3.23 0.40 -11.31
N SER A 92 -4.24 -0.05 -10.54
CA SER A 92 -5.65 0.02 -10.97
C SER A 92 -6.17 1.45 -11.12
N GLU A 93 -5.69 2.37 -10.27
CA GLU A 93 -6.09 3.78 -10.28
C GLU A 93 -5.13 4.66 -11.11
N GLY A 94 -4.08 4.07 -11.69
CA GLY A 94 -3.10 4.77 -12.53
C GLY A 94 -2.29 5.84 -11.78
N LEU A 95 -2.01 5.60 -10.50
CA LEU A 95 -1.26 6.52 -9.65
C LEU A 95 0.25 6.42 -9.86
N ASN A 96 0.95 7.51 -9.64
CA ASN A 96 2.40 7.56 -9.71
C ASN A 96 3.01 6.95 -8.45
N ILE A 97 3.66 5.78 -8.59
CA ILE A 97 4.47 5.16 -7.56
C ILE A 97 5.88 5.73 -7.65
N VAL A 98 6.40 6.25 -6.54
CA VAL A 98 7.77 6.77 -6.46
C VAL A 98 8.70 5.87 -5.65
N ASP A 99 8.15 5.05 -4.72
CA ASP A 99 8.97 4.14 -3.92
C ASP A 99 8.17 2.93 -3.41
N TYR A 100 8.90 1.87 -3.05
CA TYR A 100 8.35 0.62 -2.51
C TYR A 100 8.89 0.37 -1.10
N ALA A 101 7.98 0.18 -0.14
CA ALA A 101 8.37 -0.18 1.22
C ALA A 101 9.04 -1.55 1.25
N THR A 102 10.13 -1.66 1.98
CA THR A 102 10.86 -2.91 2.19
C THR A 102 10.22 -3.74 3.32
N ALA A 103 10.58 -5.03 3.37
CA ALA A 103 10.16 -5.90 4.48
C ALA A 103 10.65 -5.40 5.85
N ASP A 104 11.77 -4.68 5.90
CA ASP A 104 12.31 -4.09 7.13
C ASP A 104 11.45 -2.92 7.63
N MET A 105 10.80 -2.19 6.72
CA MET A 105 9.93 -1.06 7.06
C MET A 105 8.57 -1.50 7.62
N CYS A 106 7.93 -2.50 7.01
CA CYS A 106 6.55 -2.83 7.37
C CYS A 106 6.24 -4.33 7.49
N GLY A 107 7.23 -5.20 7.29
CA GLY A 107 7.03 -6.62 7.11
C GLY A 107 6.59 -6.96 5.68
N GLN A 108 6.55 -8.25 5.39
CA GLN A 108 6.12 -8.74 4.08
C GLN A 108 4.60 -8.71 3.96
N VAL A 109 4.08 -8.13 2.88
CA VAL A 109 2.65 -8.17 2.55
C VAL A 109 2.35 -9.46 1.80
N ILE A 110 1.61 -10.39 2.44
CA ILE A 110 1.33 -11.72 1.89
C ILE A 110 -0.18 -11.86 1.68
N TYR A 111 -0.57 -12.35 0.50
CA TYR A 111 -1.93 -12.74 0.15
C TYR A 111 -2.05 -14.28 0.12
N PRO A 112 -2.44 -14.92 1.22
CA PRO A 112 -2.55 -16.37 1.28
C PRO A 112 -3.84 -16.84 0.62
N ALA A 113 -3.78 -17.97 -0.09
CA ALA A 113 -4.94 -18.68 -0.60
C ALA A 113 -4.93 -20.13 -0.11
N ALA A 114 -6.10 -20.70 0.17
CA ALA A 114 -6.23 -22.07 0.64
C ALA A 114 -7.58 -22.68 0.28
N VAL A 115 -7.61 -24.01 0.10
CA VAL A 115 -8.87 -24.77 -0.02
C VAL A 115 -9.51 -24.89 1.37
N LEU A 116 -10.79 -24.52 1.49
CA LEU A 116 -11.53 -24.70 2.73
C LEU A 116 -11.78 -26.19 3.02
N LYS A 117 -11.68 -26.59 4.29
CA LYS A 117 -11.99 -27.97 4.73
C LYS A 117 -13.44 -28.39 4.40
N THR A 118 -14.34 -27.43 4.29
CA THR A 118 -15.76 -27.62 4.00
C THR A 118 -16.11 -27.34 2.54
N ALA A 119 -15.12 -27.25 1.64
CA ALA A 119 -15.37 -27.03 0.23
C ALA A 119 -16.26 -28.16 -0.33
N ALA A 120 -17.29 -27.78 -1.12
CA ALA A 120 -18.17 -28.76 -1.77
C ALA A 120 -17.45 -29.53 -2.89
N HIS A 121 -16.43 -28.91 -3.49
CA HIS A 121 -15.62 -29.43 -4.59
C HIS A 121 -14.14 -29.25 -4.28
N PRO A 122 -13.56 -30.02 -3.34
CA PRO A 122 -12.19 -29.80 -2.86
C PRO A 122 -11.12 -30.11 -3.92
N GLU A 123 -11.36 -31.10 -4.80
CA GLU A 123 -10.42 -31.48 -5.87
C GLU A 123 -10.34 -30.37 -6.93
N GLU A 124 -11.46 -29.80 -7.34
CA GLU A 124 -11.51 -28.68 -8.29
C GLU A 124 -10.92 -27.41 -7.68
N ALA A 125 -11.17 -27.17 -6.40
CA ALA A 125 -10.58 -26.03 -5.68
C ALA A 125 -9.06 -26.16 -5.57
N GLN A 126 -8.54 -27.39 -5.33
CA GLN A 126 -7.10 -27.64 -5.32
C GLN A 126 -6.50 -27.45 -6.72
N ALA A 127 -7.16 -27.98 -7.76
CA ALA A 127 -6.71 -27.78 -9.14
C ALA A 127 -6.64 -26.29 -9.52
N PHE A 128 -7.56 -25.46 -9.00
CA PHE A 128 -7.50 -24.01 -9.18
C PHE A 128 -6.32 -23.37 -8.45
N LEU A 129 -6.04 -23.78 -7.20
CA LEU A 129 -4.84 -23.32 -6.48
C LEU A 129 -3.55 -23.69 -7.21
N ASP A 130 -3.48 -24.91 -7.74
CA ASP A 130 -2.33 -25.38 -8.51
C ASP A 130 -2.16 -24.56 -9.80
N TYR A 131 -3.28 -24.21 -10.46
CA TYR A 131 -3.27 -23.33 -11.64
C TYR A 131 -2.75 -21.93 -11.31
N LEU A 132 -3.11 -21.35 -10.15
CA LEU A 132 -2.61 -20.01 -9.73
C LEU A 132 -1.08 -19.95 -9.61
N GLN A 133 -0.41 -21.10 -9.45
CA GLN A 133 1.05 -21.20 -9.33
C GLN A 133 1.75 -21.51 -10.67
N THR A 134 1.01 -21.62 -11.77
CA THR A 134 1.60 -21.81 -13.10
C THR A 134 2.28 -20.52 -13.58
N ASP A 135 3.32 -20.66 -14.41
CA ASP A 135 4.03 -19.52 -14.99
C ASP A 135 3.09 -18.57 -15.74
N GLU A 136 2.09 -19.13 -16.45
CA GLU A 136 1.07 -18.38 -17.19
C GLU A 136 0.24 -17.49 -16.24
N CYS A 137 -0.22 -18.04 -15.12
CA CYS A 137 -1.01 -17.30 -14.15
C CYS A 137 -0.17 -16.30 -13.36
N MET A 138 1.05 -16.70 -12.98
CA MET A 138 1.99 -15.81 -12.29
C MET A 138 2.34 -14.59 -13.12
N ALA A 139 2.52 -14.72 -14.43
CA ALA A 139 2.76 -13.58 -15.32
C ALA A 139 1.62 -12.54 -15.26
N VAL A 140 0.36 -12.99 -15.15
CA VAL A 140 -0.79 -12.08 -14.99
C VAL A 140 -0.76 -11.35 -13.64
N PHE A 141 -0.36 -12.05 -12.56
CA PHE A 141 -0.19 -11.41 -11.25
C PHE A 141 0.94 -10.37 -11.25
N GLU A 142 2.06 -10.69 -11.91
CA GLU A 142 3.21 -9.80 -12.01
C GLU A 142 2.89 -8.52 -12.79
N GLU A 143 2.04 -8.59 -13.83
CA GLU A 143 1.57 -7.41 -14.57
C GLU A 143 0.85 -6.37 -13.69
N VAL A 144 0.22 -6.80 -12.61
CA VAL A 144 -0.50 -5.91 -11.67
C VAL A 144 0.24 -5.68 -10.35
N GLY A 145 1.52 -6.06 -10.29
CA GLY A 145 2.40 -5.73 -9.16
C GLY A 145 2.49 -6.77 -8.05
N PHE A 146 1.94 -7.98 -8.21
CA PHE A 146 2.24 -9.09 -7.30
C PHE A 146 3.59 -9.73 -7.63
N SER A 147 4.17 -10.43 -6.67
CA SER A 147 5.32 -11.30 -6.86
C SER A 147 5.06 -12.65 -6.18
N GLY A 148 5.66 -13.72 -6.73
CA GLY A 148 5.65 -15.02 -6.07
C GLY A 148 6.34 -14.96 -4.71
N VAL A 149 5.83 -15.72 -3.71
CA VAL A 149 6.50 -15.90 -2.43
C VAL A 149 7.50 -17.05 -2.57
N GLU A 150 8.77 -16.81 -2.26
CA GLU A 150 9.82 -17.83 -2.18
C GLU A 150 9.68 -18.72 -0.94
#